data_5cb80ea94dbb91e486469edacc4ccc96
#
_entry.id   5cb80ea94dbb91e486469edacc4ccc96
#
_cell.length_a   1.000
_cell.length_b   1.000
_cell.length_c   1.000
_cell.angle_alpha   90.00
_cell.angle_beta   90.00
_cell.angle_gamma   90.00
#
_symmetry.space_group_name_H-M   'P 1'
#
loop_
_entity.id
_entity.type
_entity.pdbx_description
1 polymer ?
#
loop_
_entity_poly.entity_id
_entity_poly.type
_entity_poly.pdbx_seq_one_letter_code
_entity_poly.pdbx_strand_id
1 'polypeptide(L)'
;MNESIPETLFTAIPMAPRDPILGITEAFHADTNPNKINLGVGVYYDDNGKVPLLKCVQEAEKRITAQGSPHPYLPIDGLPLYDNAVQKLVFGEDNIVLKEKRAATVQAIGGTGALKIGADFLKRFS
;
A
#
# COMPACT_ATOMS: atom_id res chain seq x y z
N MET A 1 24.32 -7.04 42.49
CA MET A 1 22.92 -7.43 42.81
C MET A 1 22.26 -7.79 41.50
N ASN A 2 22.02 -9.08 41.29
CA ASN A 2 21.28 -9.54 40.12
C ASN A 2 19.78 -9.31 40.43
N GLU A 3 19.19 -8.27 39.91
CA GLU A 3 17.74 -8.12 39.94
C GLU A 3 17.15 -9.18 39.01
N SER A 4 16.53 -10.21 39.58
CA SER A 4 15.78 -11.19 38.83
C SER A 4 14.60 -10.48 38.15
N ILE A 5 14.57 -10.51 36.82
CA ILE A 5 13.43 -10.03 36.03
C ILE A 5 12.21 -10.82 36.49
N PRO A 6 11.11 -10.17 36.93
CA PRO A 6 9.92 -10.87 37.35
C PRO A 6 9.37 -11.74 36.20
N GLU A 7 9.06 -13.00 36.51
CA GLU A 7 8.45 -13.92 35.55
C GLU A 7 7.06 -13.38 35.12
N THR A 8 6.96 -13.01 33.85
CA THR A 8 5.73 -12.51 33.26
C THR A 8 5.28 -13.47 32.13
N LEU A 9 4.03 -13.36 31.69
CA LEU A 9 3.50 -14.10 30.55
C LEU A 9 4.40 -14.02 29.29
N PHE A 10 5.19 -12.96 29.17
CA PHE A 10 6.02 -12.68 28.01
C PHE A 10 7.51 -13.01 28.21
N THR A 11 7.93 -13.45 29.38
CA THR A 11 9.35 -13.72 29.70
C THR A 11 9.97 -14.78 28.78
N ALA A 12 9.17 -15.74 28.34
CA ALA A 12 9.60 -16.83 27.45
C ALA A 12 9.62 -16.43 25.95
N ILE A 13 9.17 -15.24 25.60
CA ILE A 13 9.12 -14.79 24.19
C ILE A 13 10.47 -14.16 23.83
N PRO A 14 11.24 -14.76 22.91
CA PRO A 14 12.50 -14.16 22.48
C PRO A 14 12.25 -12.87 21.71
N MET A 15 13.16 -11.91 21.87
CA MET A 15 13.14 -10.68 21.08
C MET A 15 13.26 -11.02 19.59
N ALA A 16 12.31 -10.55 18.79
CA ALA A 16 12.37 -10.71 17.34
C ALA A 16 13.58 -9.96 16.75
N PRO A 17 14.16 -10.45 15.66
CA PRO A 17 15.19 -9.71 14.94
C PRO A 17 14.61 -8.38 14.41
N ARG A 18 15.50 -7.41 14.17
CA ARG A 18 15.09 -6.16 13.53
C ARG A 18 14.48 -6.43 12.16
N ASP A 19 13.49 -5.62 11.78
CA ASP A 19 12.89 -5.70 10.46
C ASP A 19 13.97 -5.50 9.38
N PRO A 20 14.13 -6.43 8.42
CA PRO A 20 15.19 -6.35 7.42
C PRO A 20 14.98 -5.23 6.40
N ILE A 21 13.77 -4.73 6.24
CA ILE A 21 13.41 -3.67 5.28
C ILE A 21 13.40 -2.31 5.99
N LEU A 22 12.60 -2.16 7.03
CA LEU A 22 12.46 -0.90 7.77
C LEU A 22 13.71 -0.56 8.57
N GLY A 23 14.47 -1.56 9.04
CA GLY A 23 15.76 -1.37 9.70
C GLY A 23 16.80 -0.66 8.83
N ILE A 24 16.72 -0.78 7.50
CA ILE A 24 17.59 -0.02 6.58
C ILE A 24 17.29 1.48 6.68
N THR A 25 16.04 1.86 6.82
CA THR A 25 15.64 3.27 7.00
C THR A 25 16.16 3.82 8.33
N GLU A 26 16.11 3.03 9.41
CA GLU A 26 16.70 3.41 10.69
C GLU A 26 18.21 3.62 10.58
N ALA A 27 18.92 2.71 9.92
CA ALA A 27 20.35 2.82 9.68
C ALA A 27 20.69 4.05 8.82
N PHE A 28 19.88 4.32 7.78
CA PHE A 28 20.03 5.52 6.97
C PHE A 28 19.90 6.81 7.81
N HIS A 29 18.94 6.89 8.71
CA HIS A 29 18.79 8.06 9.58
C HIS A 29 19.95 8.22 10.56
N ALA A 30 20.48 7.12 11.08
CA ALA A 30 21.61 7.12 12.01
C ALA A 30 22.96 7.43 11.35
N ASP A 31 23.10 7.21 10.05
CA ASP A 31 24.31 7.54 9.30
C ASP A 31 24.50 9.06 9.21
N THR A 32 25.72 9.54 9.49
CA THR A 32 26.07 10.95 9.44
C THR A 32 26.65 11.41 8.11
N ASN A 33 26.81 10.49 7.14
CA ASN A 33 27.33 10.84 5.81
C ASN A 33 26.37 11.80 5.08
N PRO A 34 26.79 13.01 4.69
CA PRO A 34 25.93 13.98 3.99
C PRO A 34 25.55 13.55 2.56
N ASN A 35 26.33 12.65 1.96
CA ASN A 35 26.11 12.18 0.58
C ASN A 35 25.35 10.85 0.50
N LYS A 36 24.63 10.48 1.56
CA LYS A 36 23.84 9.26 1.60
C LYS A 36 22.55 9.34 0.80
N ILE A 37 22.16 8.22 0.19
CA ILE A 37 20.90 8.10 -0.56
C ILE A 37 20.13 6.89 0.00
N ASN A 38 18.85 7.07 0.34
CA ASN A 38 18.00 5.99 0.81
C ASN A 38 17.39 5.24 -0.39
N LEU A 39 17.78 3.99 -0.56
CA LEU A 39 17.25 3.08 -1.58
C LEU A 39 16.43 1.92 -0.96
N GLY A 40 16.08 2.02 0.32
CA GLY A 40 15.45 0.92 1.07
C GLY A 40 14.00 0.64 0.66
N VAL A 41 13.18 1.68 0.49
CA VAL A 41 11.77 1.56 0.14
C VAL A 41 11.45 2.40 -1.08
N GLY A 42 10.72 1.83 -2.05
CA GLY A 42 10.28 2.52 -3.25
C GLY A 42 9.16 3.52 -2.94
N VAL A 43 9.54 4.76 -2.64
CA VAL A 43 8.63 5.89 -2.42
C VAL A 43 9.06 7.03 -3.34
N TYR A 44 8.10 7.74 -3.93
CA TYR A 44 8.41 8.93 -4.69
C TYR A 44 8.81 10.07 -3.76
N TYR A 45 9.97 10.65 -4.04
CA TYR A 45 10.47 11.86 -3.35
C TYR A 45 10.57 13.00 -4.36
N ASP A 46 10.23 14.21 -3.90
CA ASP A 46 10.47 15.43 -4.66
C ASP A 46 11.96 15.83 -4.64
N ASP A 47 12.31 16.91 -5.35
CA ASP A 47 13.69 17.42 -5.43
C ASP A 47 14.26 17.86 -4.07
N ASN A 48 13.42 18.02 -3.05
CA ASN A 48 13.81 18.35 -1.67
C ASN A 48 13.89 17.10 -0.77
N GLY A 49 13.76 15.91 -1.33
CA GLY A 49 13.77 14.65 -0.59
C GLY A 49 12.54 14.43 0.29
N LYS A 50 11.41 15.06 -0.04
CA LYS A 50 10.14 14.90 0.69
C LYS A 50 9.12 14.13 -0.14
N VAL A 51 8.30 13.34 0.54
CA VAL A 51 7.13 12.72 -0.10
C VAL A 51 6.08 13.80 -0.32
N PRO A 52 5.73 14.15 -1.58
CA PRO A 52 4.79 15.22 -1.84
C PRO A 52 3.36 14.80 -1.51
N LEU A 53 2.59 15.71 -0.96
CA LEU A 53 1.17 15.54 -0.75
C LEU A 53 0.41 15.96 -2.02
N LEU A 54 -0.10 15.00 -2.77
CA LEU A 54 -0.75 15.25 -4.05
C LEU A 54 -2.06 16.03 -3.87
N LYS A 55 -2.20 17.14 -4.59
CA LYS A 55 -3.38 18.02 -4.51
C LYS A 55 -4.69 17.29 -4.88
N CYS A 56 -4.64 16.40 -5.86
CA CYS A 56 -5.80 15.60 -6.25
C CYS A 56 -6.27 14.65 -5.16
N VAL A 57 -5.33 14.06 -4.39
CA VAL A 57 -5.65 13.21 -3.25
C VAL A 57 -6.28 14.02 -2.13
N GLN A 58 -5.69 15.16 -1.78
CA GLN A 58 -6.26 16.07 -0.76
C GLN A 58 -7.67 16.51 -1.10
N GLU A 59 -7.92 16.83 -2.36
CA GLU A 59 -9.25 17.25 -2.81
C GLU A 59 -10.25 16.09 -2.77
N ALA A 60 -9.83 14.88 -3.14
CA ALA A 60 -10.66 13.68 -3.04
C ALA A 60 -11.02 13.36 -1.58
N GLU A 61 -10.06 13.43 -0.66
CA GLU A 61 -10.29 13.22 0.78
C GLU A 61 -11.30 14.22 1.34
N LYS A 62 -11.17 15.51 0.98
CA LYS A 62 -12.12 16.55 1.40
C LYS A 62 -13.54 16.23 0.92
N ARG A 63 -13.69 15.81 -0.34
CA ARG A 63 -14.99 15.46 -0.91
C ARG A 63 -15.60 14.26 -0.22
N ILE A 64 -14.82 13.19 0.01
CA ILE A 64 -15.27 11.99 0.70
C ILE A 64 -15.74 12.34 2.11
N THR A 65 -14.94 13.12 2.85
CA THR A 65 -15.28 13.55 4.22
C THR A 65 -16.55 14.42 4.25
N ALA A 66 -16.68 15.36 3.33
CA ALA A 66 -17.85 16.24 3.24
C ALA A 66 -19.13 15.49 2.86
N GLN A 67 -19.02 14.42 2.11
CA GLN A 67 -20.15 13.62 1.66
C GLN A 67 -20.80 12.80 2.79
N GLY A 68 -20.03 12.47 3.85
CA GLY A 68 -20.53 11.78 5.05
C GLY A 68 -21.24 10.46 4.75
N SER A 69 -20.74 9.69 3.82
CA SER A 69 -21.37 8.45 3.36
C SER A 69 -21.19 7.31 4.37
N PRO A 70 -22.21 6.47 4.62
CA PRO A 70 -22.02 5.24 5.38
C PRO A 70 -21.06 4.30 4.63
N HIS A 71 -20.38 3.43 5.40
CA HIS A 71 -19.42 2.46 4.86
C HIS A 71 -19.98 1.03 4.96
N PRO A 72 -20.99 0.66 4.13
CA PRO A 72 -21.53 -0.70 4.10
C PRO A 72 -20.54 -1.66 3.44
N TYR A 73 -20.87 -2.95 3.45
CA TYR A 73 -20.17 -3.93 2.64
C TYR A 73 -20.28 -3.58 1.15
N LEU A 74 -19.16 -3.69 0.44
CA LEU A 74 -19.14 -3.53 -1.01
C LEU A 74 -19.60 -4.80 -1.72
N PRO A 75 -19.99 -4.71 -3.02
CA PRO A 75 -20.07 -5.87 -3.89
C PRO A 75 -18.77 -6.68 -3.88
N ILE A 76 -18.86 -7.97 -4.21
CA ILE A 76 -17.70 -8.87 -4.14
C ILE A 76 -16.54 -8.47 -5.06
N ASP A 77 -16.82 -7.80 -6.14
CA ASP A 77 -15.88 -7.24 -7.11
C ASP A 77 -15.47 -5.79 -6.83
N GLY A 78 -16.11 -5.14 -5.86
CA GLY A 78 -15.82 -3.76 -5.47
C GLY A 78 -16.85 -2.74 -5.99
N LEU A 79 -16.44 -1.48 -6.04
CA LEU A 79 -17.25 -0.37 -6.53
C LEU A 79 -17.11 -0.24 -8.06
N PRO A 80 -18.17 -0.36 -8.85
CA PRO A 80 -18.09 -0.20 -10.32
C PRO A 80 -17.51 1.13 -10.76
N LEU A 81 -17.76 2.22 -10.01
CA LEU A 81 -17.17 3.53 -10.29
C LEU A 81 -15.65 3.53 -10.12
N TYR A 82 -15.15 2.85 -9.08
CA TYR A 82 -13.72 2.68 -8.85
C TYR A 82 -13.08 1.85 -9.95
N ASP A 83 -13.65 0.69 -10.25
CA ASP A 83 -13.14 -0.23 -11.27
C ASP A 83 -13.04 0.43 -12.64
N ASN A 84 -14.08 1.15 -13.06
CA ASN A 84 -14.07 1.90 -14.31
C ASN A 84 -13.03 3.03 -14.31
N ALA A 85 -12.87 3.76 -13.20
CA ALA A 85 -11.89 4.83 -13.11
C ALA A 85 -10.46 4.29 -13.19
N VAL A 86 -10.18 3.17 -12.52
CA VAL A 86 -8.87 2.50 -12.56
C VAL A 86 -8.56 1.98 -13.96
N GLN A 87 -9.51 1.37 -14.65
CA GLN A 87 -9.33 0.92 -16.03
C GLN A 87 -8.96 2.07 -16.96
N LYS A 88 -9.66 3.20 -16.86
CA LYS A 88 -9.37 4.40 -17.65
C LYS A 88 -8.00 4.99 -17.32
N LEU A 89 -7.62 5.01 -16.05
CA LEU A 89 -6.33 5.51 -15.60
C LEU A 89 -5.17 4.66 -16.12
N VAL A 90 -5.32 3.34 -16.10
CA VAL A 90 -4.25 2.38 -16.47
C VAL A 90 -4.10 2.25 -17.98
N PHE A 91 -5.21 2.12 -18.70
CA PHE A 91 -5.19 1.83 -20.13
C PHE A 91 -5.38 3.08 -21.02
N GLY A 92 -5.91 4.16 -20.47
CA GLY A 92 -6.40 5.31 -21.24
C GLY A 92 -7.85 5.13 -21.68
N GLU A 93 -8.61 6.23 -21.67
CA GLU A 93 -10.07 6.21 -21.90
C GLU A 93 -10.48 5.62 -23.25
N ASP A 94 -9.65 5.84 -24.28
CA ASP A 94 -9.93 5.42 -25.66
C ASP A 94 -9.32 4.07 -26.05
N ASN A 95 -8.70 3.38 -25.11
CA ASN A 95 -8.01 2.12 -25.38
C ASN A 95 -8.95 1.03 -25.89
N ILE A 96 -8.49 0.29 -26.89
CA ILE A 96 -9.26 -0.82 -27.51
C ILE A 96 -9.63 -1.91 -26.50
N VAL A 97 -8.79 -2.15 -25.48
CA VAL A 97 -9.04 -3.13 -24.42
C VAL A 97 -10.34 -2.81 -23.66
N LEU A 98 -10.63 -1.52 -23.44
CA LEU A 98 -11.85 -1.07 -22.78
C LEU A 98 -13.04 -1.09 -23.70
N LYS A 99 -12.86 -0.66 -24.95
CA LYS A 99 -13.92 -0.66 -25.98
C LYS A 99 -14.44 -2.08 -26.26
N GLU A 100 -13.55 -3.07 -26.29
CA GLU A 100 -13.87 -4.47 -26.48
C GLU A 100 -14.20 -5.24 -25.19
N LYS A 101 -14.26 -4.54 -24.03
CA LYS A 101 -14.54 -5.13 -22.70
C LYS A 101 -13.62 -6.30 -22.34
N ARG A 102 -12.34 -6.18 -22.68
CA ARG A 102 -11.32 -7.22 -22.43
C ARG A 102 -10.61 -7.08 -21.08
N ALA A 103 -10.94 -6.07 -20.29
CA ALA A 103 -10.42 -5.86 -18.95
C ALA A 103 -11.50 -6.18 -17.91
N ALA A 104 -11.16 -6.99 -16.93
CA ALA A 104 -11.92 -7.17 -15.70
C ALA A 104 -11.11 -6.57 -14.54
N THR A 105 -11.80 -5.92 -13.61
CA THR A 105 -11.17 -5.30 -12.45
C THR A 105 -11.89 -5.75 -11.19
N VAL A 106 -11.12 -6.03 -10.15
CA VAL A 106 -11.62 -6.39 -8.83
C VAL A 106 -10.93 -5.50 -7.80
N GLN A 107 -11.70 -4.81 -7.00
CA GLN A 107 -11.18 -4.02 -5.90
C GLN A 107 -10.67 -4.95 -4.80
N ALA A 108 -9.45 -4.71 -4.31
CA ALA A 108 -8.80 -5.52 -3.30
C ALA A 108 -8.20 -4.67 -2.18
N ILE A 109 -7.84 -5.31 -1.06
CA ILE A 109 -7.20 -4.66 0.07
C ILE A 109 -5.71 -4.45 -0.25
N GLY A 110 -5.40 -3.30 -0.81
CA GLY A 110 -4.04 -2.91 -1.19
C GLY A 110 -3.41 -3.82 -2.24
N GLY A 111 -2.15 -3.56 -2.58
CA GLY A 111 -1.40 -4.32 -3.58
C GLY A 111 -1.19 -5.79 -3.19
N THR A 112 -0.94 -6.07 -1.92
CA THR A 112 -0.75 -7.46 -1.43
C THR A 112 -2.02 -8.30 -1.60
N GLY A 113 -3.19 -7.75 -1.27
CA GLY A 113 -4.47 -8.41 -1.50
C GLY A 113 -4.75 -8.64 -2.99
N ALA A 114 -4.45 -7.65 -3.82
CA ALA A 114 -4.61 -7.76 -5.28
C ALA A 114 -3.71 -8.86 -5.88
N LEU A 115 -2.43 -8.90 -5.48
CA LEU A 115 -1.50 -9.94 -5.92
C LEU A 115 -1.95 -11.34 -5.47
N LYS A 116 -2.46 -11.47 -4.24
CA LYS A 116 -2.98 -12.75 -3.74
C LYS A 116 -4.17 -13.25 -4.56
N ILE A 117 -5.15 -12.38 -4.83
CA ILE A 117 -6.31 -12.72 -5.66
C ILE A 117 -5.87 -13.12 -7.08
N GLY A 118 -4.97 -12.36 -7.69
CA GLY A 118 -4.43 -12.66 -9.01
C GLY A 118 -3.70 -14.00 -9.05
N ALA A 119 -2.86 -14.28 -8.05
CA ALA A 119 -2.13 -15.54 -7.96
C ALA A 119 -3.08 -16.76 -7.79
N ASP A 120 -4.09 -16.63 -6.95
CA ASP A 120 -5.08 -17.69 -6.73
C ASP A 120 -5.92 -17.95 -8.00
N PHE A 121 -6.29 -16.89 -8.72
CA PHE A 121 -6.99 -17.00 -9.99
C PHE A 121 -6.14 -17.76 -11.02
N LEU A 122 -4.91 -17.35 -11.22
CA LEU A 122 -3.99 -18.01 -12.15
C LEU A 122 -3.78 -19.48 -11.76
N LYS A 123 -3.51 -19.77 -10.50
CA LYS A 123 -3.32 -21.15 -10.01
C LYS A 123 -4.53 -22.04 -10.25
N ARG A 124 -5.74 -21.46 -10.23
CA ARG A 124 -6.99 -22.24 -10.35
C ARG A 124 -7.39 -22.49 -11.81
N PHE A 125 -7.05 -21.57 -12.71
CA PHE A 125 -7.60 -21.53 -14.07
C PHE A 125 -6.55 -21.57 -15.20
N SER A 126 -5.24 -21.67 -14.85
CA SER A 126 -4.14 -21.82 -15.82
C SER A 126 -3.59 -23.23 -15.86
#